data_7545175162661bbc96317fc564a02a6f
#
_entry.id   7545175162661bbc96317fc564a02a6f
#
_cell.length_a   1.000
_cell.length_b   1.000
_cell.length_c   1.000
_cell.angle_alpha   90.00
_cell.angle_beta   90.00
_cell.angle_gamma   90.00
#
_symmetry.space_group_name_H-M   'P 1'
#
loop_
_entity.id
_entity.type
_entity.pdbx_description
1 polymer ?
#
loop_
_entity_poly.entity_id
_entity_poly.type
_entity_poly.pdbx_seq_one_letter_code
_entity_poly.pdbx_strand_id
1 'polypeptide(L)'
;GCGPSQSMATLITVKDQKIGIDTKNPDELLTVNGGIHAKEVRVDLDGALAPDYVFDQYNGQTTHPNYSRLSIEQLQAYVKKYGHLPGVPTHEMLSSNGLDLKKFSLTLLEKIEELTLYLIEQQNQIEILQNTLEVHVPSHWKNSTDKSAENTEEKVEN
;
A
#
# COMPACT_ATOMS: atom_id res chain seq x y z
N GLY A 1 -57.47 8.09 21.78
CA GLY A 1 -56.68 8.16 20.56
C GLY A 1 -55.48 7.22 20.71
N CYS A 2 -55.45 6.10 19.95
CA CYS A 2 -54.23 5.25 19.86
C CYS A 2 -53.17 6.06 19.15
N GLY A 3 -52.04 6.31 19.83
CA GLY A 3 -50.85 6.89 19.21
C GLY A 3 -50.34 5.98 18.09
N PRO A 4 -49.56 6.49 17.13
CA PRO A 4 -49.06 5.70 16.03
C PRO A 4 -48.24 4.54 16.59
N SER A 5 -48.60 3.32 16.22
CA SER A 5 -47.79 2.12 16.51
C SER A 5 -46.40 2.34 15.91
N GLN A 6 -45.40 2.53 16.77
CA GLN A 6 -44.01 2.47 16.34
C GLN A 6 -43.81 1.08 15.74
N SER A 7 -43.53 0.98 14.45
CA SER A 7 -43.12 -0.25 13.83
C SER A 7 -41.83 -0.69 14.55
N MET A 8 -41.84 -1.82 15.22
CA MET A 8 -40.60 -2.40 15.75
C MET A 8 -39.63 -2.58 14.60
N ALA A 9 -38.59 -1.75 14.53
CA ALA A 9 -37.51 -1.98 13.61
C ALA A 9 -36.90 -3.34 13.91
N THR A 10 -36.90 -4.23 12.95
CA THR A 10 -36.28 -5.56 13.11
C THR A 10 -34.76 -5.35 13.12
N LEU A 11 -34.17 -5.27 14.29
CA LEU A 11 -32.74 -5.06 14.45
C LEU A 11 -31.91 -6.26 13.99
N ILE A 12 -32.45 -7.47 14.15
CA ILE A 12 -31.78 -8.70 13.76
C ILE A 12 -32.75 -9.55 12.94
N THR A 13 -32.32 -9.99 11.78
CA THR A 13 -33.04 -10.91 10.90
C THR A 13 -32.22 -12.20 10.78
N VAL A 14 -32.87 -13.36 10.91
CA VAL A 14 -32.28 -14.66 10.55
C VAL A 14 -33.08 -15.20 9.38
N LYS A 15 -32.42 -15.40 8.24
CA LYS A 15 -33.04 -15.86 7.00
C LYS A 15 -32.05 -16.71 6.21
N ASP A 16 -32.47 -17.86 5.75
CA ASP A 16 -31.67 -18.78 4.91
C ASP A 16 -30.27 -19.06 5.50
N GLN A 17 -30.19 -19.31 6.81
CA GLN A 17 -28.95 -19.51 7.58
C GLN A 17 -28.00 -18.28 7.62
N LYS A 18 -28.49 -17.11 7.29
CA LYS A 18 -27.77 -15.85 7.33
C LYS A 18 -28.34 -14.92 8.40
N ILE A 19 -27.48 -14.06 8.95
CA ILE A 19 -27.83 -13.06 9.96
C ILE A 19 -27.73 -11.68 9.34
N GLY A 20 -28.80 -10.93 9.39
CA GLY A 20 -28.85 -9.50 8.99
C GLY A 20 -28.98 -8.62 10.24
N ILE A 21 -28.12 -7.62 10.38
CA ILE A 21 -28.28 -6.55 11.35
C ILE A 21 -28.74 -5.31 10.58
N ASP A 22 -29.91 -4.77 10.93
CA ASP A 22 -30.59 -3.67 10.26
C ASP A 22 -30.82 -3.91 8.74
N THR A 23 -30.92 -5.19 8.34
CA THR A 23 -31.32 -5.61 6.98
C THR A 23 -32.21 -6.85 7.03
N LYS A 24 -33.21 -6.89 6.16
CA LYS A 24 -34.11 -8.04 5.99
C LYS A 24 -33.64 -9.04 4.93
N ASN A 25 -32.63 -8.67 4.15
CA ASN A 25 -32.10 -9.47 3.05
C ASN A 25 -30.56 -9.56 3.17
N PRO A 26 -30.07 -10.40 4.10
CA PRO A 26 -28.63 -10.62 4.20
C PRO A 26 -28.12 -11.37 2.95
N ASP A 27 -27.07 -10.86 2.34
CA ASP A 27 -26.37 -11.42 1.19
C ASP A 27 -25.24 -12.36 1.62
N GLU A 28 -24.62 -12.12 2.78
CA GLU A 28 -23.59 -12.95 3.39
C GLU A 28 -24.06 -13.61 4.70
N LEU A 29 -23.25 -14.51 5.26
CA LEU A 29 -23.57 -15.17 6.55
C LEU A 29 -23.83 -14.16 7.67
N LEU A 30 -23.15 -13.02 7.63
CA LEU A 30 -23.41 -11.86 8.47
C LEU A 30 -23.40 -10.61 7.60
N THR A 31 -24.56 -9.97 7.47
CA THR A 31 -24.70 -8.68 6.76
C THR A 31 -25.10 -7.61 7.77
N VAL A 32 -24.35 -6.53 7.84
CA VAL A 32 -24.61 -5.39 8.72
C VAL A 32 -24.86 -4.15 7.86
N ASN A 33 -26.07 -3.64 7.91
CA ASN A 33 -26.44 -2.38 7.24
C ASN A 33 -26.12 -1.18 8.16
N GLY A 34 -24.82 -0.97 8.45
CA GLY A 34 -24.36 0.08 9.36
C GLY A 34 -22.88 -0.08 9.69
N GLY A 35 -22.40 0.72 10.62
CA GLY A 35 -21.02 0.64 11.09
C GLY A 35 -20.81 -0.52 12.07
N ILE A 36 -19.63 -1.13 12.04
CA ILE A 36 -19.19 -2.12 13.02
C ILE A 36 -18.09 -1.48 13.87
N HIS A 37 -18.29 -1.44 15.21
CA HIS A 37 -17.26 -1.04 16.17
C HIS A 37 -16.77 -2.29 16.89
N ALA A 38 -15.54 -2.69 16.62
CA ALA A 38 -14.89 -3.85 17.24
C ALA A 38 -13.54 -3.43 17.82
N LYS A 39 -13.11 -4.11 18.88
CA LYS A 39 -11.75 -3.92 19.43
C LYS A 39 -10.69 -4.53 18.51
N GLU A 40 -11.02 -5.63 17.85
CA GLU A 40 -10.14 -6.36 16.96
C GLU A 40 -10.98 -7.12 15.92
N VAL A 41 -10.46 -7.17 14.68
CA VAL A 41 -11.01 -8.00 13.60
C VAL A 41 -9.87 -8.85 13.06
N ARG A 42 -9.96 -10.17 13.21
CA ARG A 42 -9.05 -11.13 12.60
C ARG A 42 -9.68 -11.69 11.34
N VAL A 43 -8.96 -11.55 10.22
CA VAL A 43 -9.37 -12.10 8.93
C VAL A 43 -8.40 -13.23 8.56
N ASP A 44 -8.88 -14.45 8.47
CA ASP A 44 -8.06 -15.59 8.07
C ASP A 44 -7.79 -15.55 6.56
N LEU A 45 -6.54 -15.87 6.18
CA LEU A 45 -6.12 -15.85 4.78
C LEU A 45 -6.77 -16.95 3.95
N ASP A 46 -7.09 -18.08 4.57
CA ASP A 46 -7.85 -19.18 3.97
C ASP A 46 -7.29 -19.62 2.61
N GLY A 47 -5.96 -19.87 2.59
CA GLY A 47 -5.21 -20.26 1.40
C GLY A 47 -4.82 -19.13 0.45
N ALA A 48 -5.15 -17.86 0.74
CA ALA A 48 -4.60 -16.73 0.02
C ALA A 48 -3.10 -16.61 0.28
N LEU A 49 -2.31 -16.40 -0.78
CA LEU A 49 -0.87 -16.29 -0.70
C LEU A 49 -0.48 -14.89 -0.21
N ALA A 50 0.41 -14.81 0.79
CA ALA A 50 1.07 -13.57 1.15
C ALA A 50 2.01 -13.14 0.01
N PRO A 51 2.24 -11.84 -0.22
CA PRO A 51 2.99 -11.36 -1.40
C PRO A 51 4.50 -11.50 -1.31
N ASP A 52 5.06 -12.28 -0.37
CA ASP A 52 6.51 -12.54 -0.23
C ASP A 52 7.20 -12.95 -1.55
N TYR A 53 6.41 -13.40 -2.54
CA TYR A 53 6.91 -13.69 -3.90
C TYR A 53 7.52 -12.48 -4.62
N VAL A 54 7.24 -11.26 -4.18
CA VAL A 54 7.86 -10.02 -4.69
C VAL A 54 9.36 -10.05 -4.39
N PHE A 55 9.73 -10.38 -3.15
CA PHE A 55 11.12 -10.50 -2.74
C PHE A 55 11.78 -11.77 -3.30
N ASP A 56 11.02 -12.86 -3.44
CA ASP A 56 11.53 -14.07 -4.07
C ASP A 56 11.97 -13.80 -5.51
N GLN A 57 11.19 -13.06 -6.29
CA GLN A 57 11.56 -12.67 -7.64
C GLN A 57 12.81 -11.79 -7.66
N TYR A 58 12.95 -10.87 -6.72
CA TYR A 58 14.14 -10.02 -6.58
C TYR A 58 15.40 -10.86 -6.28
N ASN A 59 15.26 -11.93 -5.49
CA ASN A 59 16.34 -12.87 -5.15
C ASN A 59 16.57 -13.94 -6.24
N GLY A 60 15.91 -13.83 -7.41
CA GLY A 60 16.07 -14.76 -8.53
C GLY A 60 15.31 -16.08 -8.36
N GLN A 61 14.37 -16.14 -7.43
CA GLN A 61 13.48 -17.28 -7.23
C GLN A 61 12.13 -17.02 -7.94
N THR A 62 11.52 -18.06 -8.49
CA THR A 62 10.20 -17.95 -9.14
C THR A 62 9.19 -18.78 -8.37
N THR A 63 8.68 -18.25 -7.27
CA THR A 63 7.66 -18.90 -6.44
C THR A 63 6.25 -18.62 -6.94
N HIS A 64 6.05 -17.52 -7.68
CA HIS A 64 4.78 -17.15 -8.27
C HIS A 64 4.93 -16.88 -9.79
N PRO A 65 4.69 -17.89 -10.66
CA PRO A 65 5.03 -17.82 -12.10
C PRO A 65 4.26 -16.74 -12.89
N ASN A 66 3.11 -16.29 -12.38
CA ASN A 66 2.28 -15.28 -13.03
C ASN A 66 2.55 -13.86 -12.51
N TYR A 67 3.47 -13.70 -11.56
CA TYR A 67 3.85 -12.40 -11.04
C TYR A 67 5.07 -11.86 -11.79
N SER A 68 5.02 -10.60 -12.16
CA SER A 68 6.15 -9.86 -12.73
C SER A 68 6.02 -8.40 -12.31
N ARG A 69 7.00 -7.94 -11.53
CA ARG A 69 7.10 -6.53 -11.16
C ARG A 69 7.36 -5.67 -12.40
N LEU A 70 6.63 -4.57 -12.54
CA LEU A 70 6.87 -3.60 -13.61
C LEU A 70 8.19 -2.86 -13.36
N SER A 71 8.86 -2.42 -14.43
CA SER A 71 9.91 -1.40 -14.28
C SER A 71 9.30 -0.06 -13.88
N ILE A 72 10.13 0.87 -13.35
CA ILE A 72 9.64 2.19 -12.93
C ILE A 72 9.05 2.98 -14.12
N GLU A 73 9.61 2.82 -15.32
CA GLU A 73 9.11 3.45 -16.54
C GLU A 73 7.76 2.87 -16.96
N GLN A 74 7.61 1.54 -16.84
CA GLN A 74 6.35 0.85 -17.13
C GLN A 74 5.27 1.26 -16.12
N LEU A 75 5.64 1.35 -14.82
CA LEU A 75 4.75 1.81 -13.78
C LEU A 75 4.30 3.26 -14.00
N GLN A 76 5.23 4.15 -14.36
CA GLN A 76 4.94 5.54 -14.71
C GLN A 76 3.95 5.64 -15.89
N ALA A 77 4.19 4.87 -16.94
CA ALA A 77 3.30 4.82 -18.11
C ALA A 77 1.91 4.29 -17.73
N TYR A 78 1.85 3.27 -16.87
CA TYR A 78 0.60 2.70 -16.38
C TYR A 78 -0.22 3.72 -15.60
N VAL A 79 0.40 4.36 -14.58
CA VAL A 79 -0.27 5.36 -13.74
C VAL A 79 -0.74 6.56 -14.57
N LYS A 80 0.08 7.02 -15.52
CA LYS A 80 -0.29 8.11 -16.44
C LYS A 80 -1.51 7.74 -17.31
N LYS A 81 -1.62 6.49 -17.72
CA LYS A 81 -2.71 6.01 -18.58
C LYS A 81 -3.99 5.72 -17.81
N TYR A 82 -3.88 5.09 -16.65
CA TYR A 82 -5.03 4.53 -15.94
C TYR A 82 -5.42 5.30 -14.66
N GLY A 83 -4.54 6.14 -14.12
CA GLY A 83 -4.80 6.96 -12.93
C GLY A 83 -4.84 6.19 -11.60
N HIS A 84 -4.45 4.92 -11.59
CA HIS A 84 -4.36 4.09 -10.39
C HIS A 84 -3.19 3.09 -10.48
N LEU A 85 -2.82 2.46 -9.35
CA LEU A 85 -1.78 1.44 -9.32
C LEU A 85 -2.27 0.10 -9.92
N PRO A 86 -1.39 -0.69 -10.55
CA PRO A 86 -1.72 -2.03 -11.01
C PRO A 86 -2.26 -2.92 -9.89
N GLY A 87 -3.36 -3.64 -10.16
CA GLY A 87 -4.00 -4.52 -9.18
C GLY A 87 -4.86 -3.82 -8.12
N VAL A 88 -4.76 -2.50 -7.98
CA VAL A 88 -5.57 -1.71 -7.05
C VAL A 88 -6.92 -1.37 -7.70
N PRO A 89 -8.07 -1.65 -7.05
CA PRO A 89 -9.38 -1.34 -7.61
C PRO A 89 -9.57 0.16 -7.81
N THR A 90 -10.30 0.52 -8.88
CA THR A 90 -10.66 1.91 -9.15
C THR A 90 -11.77 2.39 -8.20
N HIS A 91 -11.97 3.70 -8.14
CA HIS A 91 -13.07 4.30 -7.38
C HIS A 91 -14.43 3.70 -7.78
N GLU A 92 -14.68 3.52 -9.07
CA GLU A 92 -15.95 2.97 -9.58
C GLU A 92 -16.15 1.52 -9.11
N MET A 93 -15.09 0.70 -9.12
CA MET A 93 -15.15 -0.67 -8.63
C MET A 93 -15.45 -0.74 -7.13
N LEU A 94 -14.80 0.13 -6.34
CA LEU A 94 -15.03 0.22 -4.89
C LEU A 94 -16.44 0.73 -4.57
N SER A 95 -16.93 1.69 -5.33
CA SER A 95 -18.28 2.23 -5.15
C SER A 95 -19.38 1.22 -5.50
N SER A 96 -19.14 0.33 -6.47
CA SER A 96 -20.12 -0.65 -6.93
C SER A 96 -20.13 -1.94 -6.11
N ASN A 97 -18.94 -2.42 -5.73
CA ASN A 97 -18.79 -3.76 -5.15
C ASN A 97 -18.37 -3.75 -3.66
N GLY A 98 -18.10 -2.56 -3.10
CA GLY A 98 -17.50 -2.46 -1.78
C GLY A 98 -16.01 -2.84 -1.78
N LEU A 99 -15.43 -2.96 -0.59
CA LEU A 99 -14.04 -3.30 -0.37
C LEU A 99 -13.93 -4.67 0.32
N ASP A 100 -13.32 -5.64 -0.35
CA ASP A 100 -12.86 -6.90 0.28
C ASP A 100 -11.59 -6.60 1.08
N LEU A 101 -11.73 -6.56 2.41
CA LEU A 101 -10.65 -6.17 3.30
C LEU A 101 -9.43 -7.10 3.19
N LYS A 102 -9.64 -8.43 3.09
CA LYS A 102 -8.56 -9.40 2.94
C LYS A 102 -7.76 -9.16 1.66
N LYS A 103 -8.47 -9.19 0.54
CA LYS A 103 -7.85 -9.02 -0.79
C LYS A 103 -7.14 -7.69 -0.93
N PHE A 104 -7.78 -6.62 -0.47
CA PHE A 104 -7.21 -5.28 -0.54
C PHE A 104 -5.96 -5.12 0.32
N SER A 105 -5.96 -5.67 1.55
CA SER A 105 -4.79 -5.63 2.42
C SER A 105 -3.60 -6.38 1.83
N LEU A 106 -3.80 -7.54 1.22
CA LEU A 106 -2.75 -8.29 0.52
C LEU A 106 -2.23 -7.53 -0.70
N THR A 107 -3.12 -6.90 -1.46
CA THR A 107 -2.72 -6.04 -2.59
C THR A 107 -1.88 -4.85 -2.13
N LEU A 108 -2.27 -4.19 -1.03
CA LEU A 108 -1.48 -3.08 -0.48
C LEU A 108 -0.11 -3.56 0.01
N LEU A 109 -0.03 -4.72 0.66
CA LEU A 109 1.25 -5.29 1.08
C LEU A 109 2.15 -5.56 -0.13
N GLU A 110 1.64 -6.15 -1.21
CA GLU A 110 2.36 -6.32 -2.48
C GLU A 110 2.93 -4.99 -3.00
N LYS A 111 2.13 -3.93 -3.00
CA LYS A 111 2.60 -2.60 -3.46
C LYS A 111 3.64 -1.98 -2.53
N ILE A 112 3.58 -2.23 -1.24
CA ILE A 112 4.61 -1.81 -0.27
C ILE A 112 5.92 -2.55 -0.54
N GLU A 113 5.88 -3.85 -0.81
CA GLU A 113 7.07 -4.64 -1.14
C GLU A 113 7.70 -4.19 -2.47
N GLU A 114 6.88 -3.98 -3.53
CA GLU A 114 7.34 -3.40 -4.79
C GLU A 114 8.00 -2.03 -4.59
N LEU A 115 7.37 -1.15 -3.80
CA LEU A 115 7.89 0.18 -3.51
C LEU A 115 9.24 0.10 -2.77
N THR A 116 9.37 -0.84 -1.83
CA THR A 116 10.62 -1.08 -1.12
C THR A 116 11.76 -1.45 -2.08
N LEU A 117 11.49 -2.30 -3.07
CA LEU A 117 12.48 -2.66 -4.09
C LEU A 117 12.85 -1.47 -4.99
N TYR A 118 11.90 -0.63 -5.39
CA TYR A 118 12.22 0.58 -6.14
C TYR A 118 13.12 1.54 -5.35
N LEU A 119 12.88 1.69 -4.04
CA LEU A 119 13.73 2.52 -3.17
C LEU A 119 15.15 1.96 -3.06
N ILE A 120 15.29 0.64 -2.92
CA ILE A 120 16.62 -0.02 -2.90
C ILE A 120 17.35 0.23 -4.23
N GLU A 121 16.67 0.08 -5.36
CA GLU A 121 17.26 0.33 -6.68
C GLU A 121 17.67 1.80 -6.85
N GLN A 122 16.85 2.74 -6.40
CA GLN A 122 17.18 4.17 -6.43
C GLN A 122 18.39 4.48 -5.54
N GLN A 123 18.47 3.90 -4.34
CA GLN A 123 19.61 4.09 -3.46
C GLN A 123 20.91 3.60 -4.11
N ASN A 124 20.89 2.42 -4.73
CA ASN A 124 22.05 1.90 -5.46
C ASN A 124 22.49 2.83 -6.61
N GLN A 125 21.53 3.39 -7.34
CA GLN A 125 21.83 4.35 -8.41
C GLN A 125 22.46 5.64 -7.87
N ILE A 126 21.97 6.16 -6.75
CA ILE A 126 22.52 7.33 -6.06
C ILE A 126 23.96 7.07 -5.64
N GLU A 127 24.25 5.92 -5.04
CA GLU A 127 25.62 5.55 -4.62
C GLU A 127 26.59 5.46 -5.82
N ILE A 128 26.13 4.87 -6.93
CA ILE A 128 26.91 4.82 -8.16
C ILE A 128 27.22 6.25 -8.67
N LEU A 129 26.22 7.12 -8.68
CA LEU A 129 26.41 8.51 -9.12
C LEU A 129 27.36 9.28 -8.21
N GLN A 130 27.23 9.13 -6.88
CA GLN A 130 28.11 9.76 -5.91
C GLN A 130 29.57 9.31 -6.10
N ASN A 131 29.80 7.99 -6.19
CA ASN A 131 31.13 7.46 -6.45
C ASN A 131 31.72 7.97 -7.79
N THR A 132 30.89 8.09 -8.81
CA THR A 132 31.32 8.60 -10.13
C THR A 132 31.71 10.08 -10.05
N LEU A 133 30.96 10.87 -9.29
CA LEU A 133 31.27 12.30 -9.09
C LEU A 133 32.56 12.49 -8.29
N GLU A 134 32.78 11.70 -7.23
CA GLU A 134 34.02 11.78 -6.43
C GLU A 134 35.28 11.48 -7.25
N VAL A 135 35.17 10.56 -8.21
CA VAL A 135 36.29 10.22 -9.12
C VAL A 135 36.56 11.37 -10.11
N HIS A 136 35.54 12.14 -10.50
CA HIS A 136 35.69 13.21 -11.52
C HIS A 136 35.94 14.59 -10.92
N VAL A 137 35.90 14.78 -9.59
CA VAL A 137 36.24 16.07 -8.96
C VAL A 137 37.76 16.23 -8.93
N PRO A 138 38.33 17.24 -9.64
CA PRO A 138 39.77 17.49 -9.61
C PRO A 138 40.26 17.77 -8.19
N SER A 139 41.45 17.30 -7.84
CA SER A 139 42.02 17.39 -6.48
C SER A 139 42.13 18.85 -5.95
N HIS A 140 42.19 19.86 -6.84
CA HIS A 140 42.26 21.26 -6.45
C HIS A 140 40.91 21.81 -5.90
N TRP A 141 39.77 21.19 -6.21
CA TRP A 141 38.47 21.55 -5.64
C TRP A 141 38.23 20.95 -4.24
N LYS A 142 38.83 19.80 -3.93
CA LYS A 142 38.72 19.15 -2.60
C LYS A 142 39.34 20.01 -1.49
N ASN A 143 40.37 20.82 -1.82
CA ASN A 143 41.04 21.70 -0.85
C ASN A 143 40.38 23.06 -0.63
N SER A 144 39.35 23.43 -1.42
CA SER A 144 38.66 24.72 -1.27
C SER A 144 37.46 24.67 -0.34
N THR A 145 36.88 23.47 -0.12
CA THR A 145 35.75 23.27 0.79
C THR A 145 36.18 23.14 2.24
N ASP A 146 37.37 22.58 2.52
CA ASP A 146 37.91 22.50 3.89
C ASP A 146 38.30 23.86 4.47
N LYS A 147 38.80 24.79 3.61
CA LYS A 147 39.16 26.14 4.06
C LYS A 147 37.98 27.06 4.36
N SER A 148 36.81 26.78 3.86
CA SER A 148 35.61 27.55 4.17
C SER A 148 34.92 27.13 5.47
N ALA A 149 35.16 25.90 5.92
CA ALA A 149 34.65 25.40 7.21
C ALA A 149 35.47 25.91 8.41
N GLU A 150 36.81 25.99 8.31
CA GLU A 150 37.68 26.52 9.37
C GLU A 150 37.49 28.02 9.64
N ASN A 151 37.13 28.81 8.64
CA ASN A 151 36.93 30.29 8.82
C ASN A 151 35.59 30.67 9.45
N THR A 152 34.69 29.72 9.69
CA THR A 152 33.38 30.01 10.28
C THR A 152 33.40 29.76 11.81
N GLU A 153 34.31 28.97 12.32
CA GLU A 153 34.41 28.71 13.77
C GLU A 153 35.22 29.79 14.52
N GLU A 154 36.15 30.51 13.84
CA GLU A 154 36.99 31.53 14.49
C GLU A 154 36.29 32.91 14.68
N LYS A 155 35.05 33.06 14.21
CA LYS A 155 34.27 34.33 14.35
C LYS A 155 33.21 34.34 15.42
N VAL A 156 33.11 33.31 16.23
CA VAL A 156 32.09 33.20 17.31
C VAL A 156 32.67 33.39 18.73
N GLU A 157 34.01 33.52 18.87
CA GLU A 157 34.69 33.79 20.14
C GLU A 157 35.43 35.13 20.17
N ASN A 158 34.66 36.25 19.98
CA ASN A 158 35.11 37.58 20.44
C ASN A 158 33.92 38.51 20.66
#